data_b6d411fa0d8cef2cf66b690b3fcc6201
#
_entry.id   b6d411fa0d8cef2cf66b690b3fcc6201
#
_cell.length_a   1.000
_cell.length_b   1.000
_cell.length_c   1.000
_cell.angle_alpha   90.00
_cell.angle_beta   90.00
_cell.angle_gamma   90.00
#
_symmetry.space_group_name_H-M   'P 1'
#
loop_
_entity.id
_entity.type
_entity.pdbx_description
1 polymer ?
#
loop_
_entity_poly.entity_id
_entity_poly.type
_entity_poly.pdbx_seq_one_letter_code
_entity_poly.pdbx_strand_id
1 'polypeptide(L)'
;MTLLEVKHLKKTYTGRFSTQEVQALKDINFSVKKGEFVSIMGESGSGKTSLLNILATLDTATAGEVMLEGKDLTQIKDSEISNFRRDYLGFVFQDFNLLDNFSIKDNILLPLVLSNTPITEMENRLMPIIQKLKIDGLINHYPYEVSGGQKQRAAVARALITNPKLLLADEPTGALDSKSSQSLLETFESINDAGQTIIMVTHSTRAAAYSNRVLFIQDGEVYHEIYRGEQTPDQFMDKISQALVVLANRGEQHE
;
A
#
# COMPACT_ATOMS: atom_id res chain seq x y z
N MET A 1 7.93 -18.35 1.22
CA MET A 1 9.05 -17.70 0.47
C MET A 1 8.95 -16.21 0.73
N THR A 2 10.04 -15.55 1.12
CA THR A 2 10.08 -14.10 1.34
C THR A 2 9.97 -13.38 0.00
N LEU A 3 9.08 -12.39 -0.10
CA LEU A 3 8.93 -11.54 -1.28
C LEU A 3 9.68 -10.22 -1.10
N LEU A 4 9.48 -9.57 0.05
CA LEU A 4 10.11 -8.30 0.42
C LEU A 4 10.96 -8.50 1.68
N GLU A 5 12.15 -7.95 1.69
CA GLU A 5 13.03 -7.90 2.86
C GLU A 5 13.59 -6.49 3.02
N VAL A 6 13.41 -5.91 4.19
CA VAL A 6 13.90 -4.57 4.57
C VAL A 6 14.89 -4.74 5.72
N LYS A 7 16.12 -4.23 5.53
CA LYS A 7 17.22 -4.35 6.51
C LYS A 7 17.85 -3.01 6.79
N HIS A 8 17.87 -2.66 8.06
CA HIS A 8 18.54 -1.47 8.57
C HIS A 8 18.22 -0.19 7.80
N LEU A 9 16.93 -0.10 7.33
CA LEU A 9 16.51 1.01 6.48
C LEU A 9 16.46 2.31 7.29
N LYS A 10 17.16 3.32 6.77
CA LYS A 10 17.24 4.67 7.37
C LYS A 10 16.82 5.72 6.36
N LYS A 11 16.14 6.76 6.86
CA LYS A 11 15.81 7.94 6.05
C LYS A 11 15.98 9.20 6.88
N THR A 12 16.83 10.08 6.40
CA THR A 12 17.05 11.42 6.96
C THR A 12 16.71 12.45 5.90
N TYR A 13 15.90 13.44 6.24
CA TYR A 13 15.60 14.59 5.41
C TYR A 13 16.39 15.80 5.90
N THR A 14 17.08 16.48 5.00
CA THR A 14 17.80 17.71 5.26
C THR A 14 17.07 18.87 4.61
N GLY A 15 16.67 19.88 5.37
CA GLY A 15 15.99 21.05 4.82
C GLY A 15 16.90 21.87 3.90
N ARG A 16 16.39 22.31 2.75
CA ARG A 16 17.16 23.12 1.76
C ARG A 16 17.79 24.39 2.35
N PHE A 17 17.22 24.94 3.45
CA PHE A 17 17.65 26.19 4.08
C PHE A 17 17.87 26.04 5.60
N SER A 18 17.92 24.82 6.13
CA SER A 18 18.07 24.55 7.55
C SER A 18 19.16 23.50 7.74
N THR A 19 19.98 23.69 8.75
CA THR A 19 20.95 22.67 9.22
C THR A 19 20.28 21.58 10.04
N GLN A 20 18.97 21.65 10.24
CA GLN A 20 18.22 20.70 11.04
C GLN A 20 17.90 19.47 10.19
N GLU A 21 18.45 18.34 10.58
CA GLU A 21 18.14 17.03 10.01
C GLU A 21 16.95 16.41 10.74
N VAL A 22 16.01 15.84 9.97
CA VAL A 22 14.89 15.08 10.51
C VAL A 22 15.05 13.63 10.10
N GLN A 23 15.37 12.77 11.07
CA GLN A 23 15.48 11.35 10.86
C GLN A 23 14.09 10.71 10.92
N ALA A 24 13.49 10.49 9.75
CA ALA A 24 12.16 9.91 9.63
C ALA A 24 12.14 8.39 9.84
N LEU A 25 13.20 7.68 9.42
CA LEU A 25 13.40 6.25 9.67
C LEU A 25 14.79 6.07 10.31
N LYS A 26 14.83 5.38 11.45
CA LYS A 26 16.07 5.17 12.22
C LYS A 26 16.70 3.82 11.96
N ASP A 27 15.89 2.75 12.04
CA ASP A 27 16.34 1.37 11.82
C ASP A 27 15.13 0.46 11.57
N ILE A 28 14.59 0.49 10.34
CA ILE A 28 13.46 -0.34 9.98
C ILE A 28 13.94 -1.71 9.50
N ASN A 29 13.45 -2.75 10.17
CA ASN A 29 13.74 -4.14 9.84
C ASN A 29 12.45 -4.97 9.82
N PHE A 30 12.10 -5.56 8.69
CA PHE A 30 11.01 -6.54 8.57
C PHE A 30 11.10 -7.28 7.24
N SER A 31 10.34 -8.37 7.13
CA SER A 31 10.16 -9.10 5.88
C SER A 31 8.70 -9.41 5.63
N VAL A 32 8.31 -9.55 4.35
CA VAL A 32 6.95 -9.92 3.92
C VAL A 32 7.02 -11.17 3.07
N LYS A 33 6.19 -12.15 3.39
CA LYS A 33 6.07 -13.39 2.61
C LYS A 33 5.19 -13.17 1.39
N LYS A 34 5.41 -13.96 0.34
CA LYS A 34 4.54 -13.96 -0.83
C LYS A 34 3.11 -14.35 -0.41
N GLY A 35 2.12 -13.58 -0.84
CA GLY A 35 0.71 -13.75 -0.47
C GLY A 35 0.37 -13.27 0.94
N GLU A 36 1.27 -12.60 1.64
CA GLU A 36 0.98 -12.01 2.95
C GLU A 36 0.36 -10.62 2.79
N PHE A 37 -0.64 -10.33 3.61
CA PHE A 37 -1.21 -9.00 3.75
C PHE A 37 -0.72 -8.39 5.08
N VAL A 38 0.10 -7.35 4.99
CA VAL A 38 0.70 -6.66 6.13
C VAL A 38 0.13 -5.25 6.21
N SER A 39 -0.35 -4.86 7.39
CA SER A 39 -0.66 -3.46 7.68
C SER A 39 0.44 -2.81 8.50
N ILE A 40 0.74 -1.55 8.21
CA ILE A 40 1.70 -0.72 8.94
C ILE A 40 0.92 0.38 9.63
N MET A 41 0.96 0.40 10.96
CA MET A 41 0.28 1.37 11.81
C MET A 41 1.30 2.19 12.62
N GLY A 42 0.87 3.34 13.10
CA GLY A 42 1.67 4.22 13.96
C GLY A 42 1.10 5.63 13.97
N GLU A 43 1.60 6.48 14.85
CA GLU A 43 1.19 7.87 14.98
C GLU A 43 1.57 8.72 13.76
N SER A 44 0.99 9.91 13.66
CA SER A 44 1.40 10.88 12.64
C SER A 44 2.88 11.23 12.84
N GLY A 45 3.65 11.26 11.76
CA GLY A 45 5.09 11.54 11.82
C GLY A 45 5.98 10.34 12.19
N SER A 46 5.45 9.15 12.46
CA SER A 46 6.25 7.95 12.81
C SER A 46 7.11 7.38 11.67
N GLY A 47 6.99 7.92 10.43
CA GLY A 47 7.79 7.49 9.28
C GLY A 47 7.07 6.59 8.26
N LYS A 48 5.78 6.25 8.46
CA LYS A 48 5.01 5.36 7.59
C LYS A 48 5.02 5.77 6.12
N THR A 49 4.71 7.03 5.83
CA THR A 49 4.69 7.57 4.47
C THR A 49 6.09 7.56 3.85
N SER A 50 7.14 7.87 4.63
CA SER A 50 8.53 7.78 4.17
C SER A 50 8.90 6.33 3.80
N LEU A 51 8.52 5.36 4.64
CA LEU A 51 8.73 3.96 4.36
C LEU A 51 7.99 3.54 3.09
N LEU A 52 6.70 3.88 2.98
CA LEU A 52 5.89 3.53 1.82
C LEU A 52 6.46 4.12 0.52
N ASN A 53 6.91 5.38 0.54
CA ASN A 53 7.53 6.05 -0.60
C ASN A 53 8.83 5.36 -1.04
N ILE A 54 9.64 4.88 -0.09
CA ILE A 54 10.87 4.13 -0.43
C ILE A 54 10.49 2.77 -1.04
N LEU A 55 9.52 2.04 -0.47
CA LEU A 55 9.04 0.78 -1.03
C LEU A 55 8.44 0.96 -2.43
N ALA A 56 7.79 2.11 -2.67
CA ALA A 56 7.24 2.50 -3.97
C ALA A 56 8.31 3.03 -4.94
N THR A 57 9.57 3.12 -4.54
CA THR A 57 10.65 3.77 -5.30
C THR A 57 10.36 5.23 -5.69
N LEU A 58 9.50 5.91 -4.92
CA LEU A 58 9.19 7.34 -5.07
C LEU A 58 10.18 8.21 -4.29
N ASP A 59 10.87 7.64 -3.32
CA ASP A 59 11.94 8.26 -2.55
C ASP A 59 13.10 7.26 -2.38
N THR A 60 14.29 7.76 -2.02
CA THR A 60 15.49 6.95 -1.83
C THR A 60 15.83 6.83 -0.35
N ALA A 61 16.30 5.66 0.08
CA ALA A 61 16.84 5.46 1.41
C ALA A 61 18.14 6.25 1.61
N THR A 62 18.40 6.70 2.84
CA THR A 62 19.71 7.26 3.22
C THR A 62 20.73 6.15 3.49
N ALA A 63 20.27 5.02 4.06
CA ALA A 63 21.07 3.80 4.27
C ALA A 63 20.16 2.58 4.43
N GLY A 64 20.74 1.39 4.40
CA GLY A 64 20.04 0.12 4.51
C GLY A 64 19.70 -0.48 3.15
N GLU A 65 18.99 -1.60 3.15
CA GLU A 65 18.68 -2.39 1.96
C GLU A 65 17.18 -2.69 1.89
N VAL A 66 16.63 -2.68 0.67
CA VAL A 66 15.26 -3.11 0.40
C VAL A 66 15.29 -4.09 -0.77
N MET A 67 15.06 -5.37 -0.49
CA MET A 67 15.06 -6.44 -1.49
C MET A 67 13.62 -6.83 -1.85
N LEU A 68 13.22 -6.72 -3.11
CA LEU A 68 11.94 -7.22 -3.63
C LEU A 68 12.19 -8.30 -4.69
N GLU A 69 11.74 -9.52 -4.43
CA GLU A 69 11.99 -10.69 -5.32
C GLU A 69 13.48 -10.85 -5.70
N GLY A 70 14.40 -10.57 -4.78
CA GLY A 70 15.84 -10.65 -5.00
C GLY A 70 16.45 -9.46 -5.73
N LYS A 71 15.67 -8.40 -6.01
CA LYS A 71 16.19 -7.14 -6.59
C LYS A 71 16.32 -6.09 -5.50
N ASP A 72 17.46 -5.45 -5.41
CA ASP A 72 17.71 -4.34 -4.48
C ASP A 72 17.13 -3.04 -5.04
N LEU A 73 16.08 -2.52 -4.37
CA LEU A 73 15.41 -1.28 -4.77
C LEU A 73 16.32 -0.05 -4.65
N THR A 74 17.32 -0.12 -3.76
CA THR A 74 18.24 0.99 -3.51
C THR A 74 19.28 1.14 -4.62
N GLN A 75 19.44 0.11 -5.49
CA GLN A 75 20.41 0.05 -6.57
C GLN A 75 19.79 0.20 -7.97
N ILE A 76 18.47 0.39 -8.07
CA ILE A 76 17.78 0.55 -9.35
C ILE A 76 18.19 1.89 -9.97
N LYS A 77 18.65 1.86 -11.22
CA LYS A 77 19.00 3.06 -11.96
C LYS A 77 17.76 3.88 -12.32
N ASP A 78 17.90 5.21 -12.37
CA ASP A 78 16.80 6.13 -12.73
C ASP A 78 16.14 5.79 -14.07
N SER A 79 16.92 5.30 -15.05
CA SER A 79 16.42 4.87 -16.35
C SER A 79 15.54 3.62 -16.32
N GLU A 80 15.66 2.81 -15.27
CA GLU A 80 14.95 1.52 -15.11
C GLU A 80 13.79 1.61 -14.09
N ILE A 81 13.78 2.64 -13.24
CA ILE A 81 12.88 2.76 -12.10
C ILE A 81 11.40 2.81 -12.51
N SER A 82 11.09 3.46 -13.65
CA SER A 82 9.70 3.54 -14.15
C SER A 82 9.20 2.19 -14.65
N ASN A 83 10.06 1.41 -15.32
CA ASN A 83 9.73 0.06 -15.74
C ASN A 83 9.54 -0.86 -14.53
N PHE A 84 10.46 -0.76 -13.56
CA PHE A 84 10.37 -1.52 -12.32
C PHE A 84 9.05 -1.25 -11.58
N ARG A 85 8.68 0.02 -11.37
CA ARG A 85 7.39 0.39 -10.74
C ARG A 85 6.21 -0.25 -11.46
N ARG A 86 6.18 -0.16 -12.78
CA ARG A 86 5.09 -0.71 -13.60
C ARG A 86 4.99 -2.22 -13.51
N ASP A 87 6.13 -2.91 -13.53
CA ASP A 87 6.19 -4.37 -13.66
C ASP A 87 6.07 -5.09 -12.30
N TYR A 88 6.48 -4.44 -11.21
CA TYR A 88 6.55 -5.07 -9.89
C TYR A 88 5.57 -4.49 -8.87
N LEU A 89 5.15 -3.24 -9.01
CA LEU A 89 4.39 -2.52 -8.01
C LEU A 89 3.01 -2.11 -8.52
N GLY A 90 1.99 -2.29 -7.68
CA GLY A 90 0.70 -1.62 -7.80
C GLY A 90 0.57 -0.60 -6.68
N PHE A 91 -0.02 0.55 -6.95
CA PHE A 91 -0.18 1.59 -5.93
C PHE A 91 -1.63 2.08 -5.85
N VAL A 92 -2.17 2.11 -4.62
CA VAL A 92 -3.51 2.62 -4.30
C VAL A 92 -3.36 3.77 -3.31
N PHE A 93 -3.72 4.98 -3.74
CA PHE A 93 -3.64 6.20 -2.95
C PHE A 93 -4.96 6.50 -2.23
N GLN A 94 -4.89 7.31 -1.17
CA GLN A 94 -6.05 7.81 -0.44
C GLN A 94 -6.97 8.64 -1.35
N ASP A 95 -6.40 9.53 -2.18
CA ASP A 95 -7.14 10.47 -3.05
C ASP A 95 -7.42 9.90 -4.46
N PHE A 96 -7.46 8.56 -4.59
CA PHE A 96 -7.71 7.81 -5.83
C PHE A 96 -6.71 8.06 -6.96
N ASN A 97 -6.25 9.28 -7.16
CA ASN A 97 -5.34 9.73 -8.22
C ASN A 97 -5.77 9.27 -9.62
N LEU A 98 -7.09 9.34 -9.89
CA LEU A 98 -7.64 9.13 -11.22
C LEU A 98 -7.54 10.42 -12.04
N LEU A 99 -7.33 10.27 -13.34
CA LEU A 99 -7.30 11.38 -14.28
C LEU A 99 -8.74 11.72 -14.71
N ASP A 100 -9.22 12.90 -14.37
CA ASP A 100 -10.61 13.31 -14.58
C ASP A 100 -11.02 13.39 -16.06
N ASN A 101 -10.06 13.62 -16.96
CA ASN A 101 -10.28 13.69 -18.40
C ASN A 101 -10.30 12.32 -19.11
N PHE A 102 -10.10 11.24 -18.35
CA PHE A 102 -10.10 9.87 -18.84
C PHE A 102 -11.29 9.12 -18.27
N SER A 103 -11.88 8.22 -19.07
CA SER A 103 -12.90 7.30 -18.56
C SER A 103 -12.31 6.38 -17.48
N ILE A 104 -13.17 5.70 -16.73
CA ILE A 104 -12.74 4.66 -15.77
C ILE A 104 -11.92 3.57 -16.50
N LYS A 105 -12.35 3.15 -17.70
CA LYS A 105 -11.61 2.19 -18.53
C LYS A 105 -10.20 2.70 -18.85
N ASP A 106 -10.09 3.94 -19.33
CA ASP A 106 -8.81 4.51 -19.73
C ASP A 106 -7.87 4.68 -18.54
N ASN A 107 -8.39 5.11 -17.38
CA ASN A 107 -7.63 5.16 -16.13
C ASN A 107 -7.06 3.78 -15.75
N ILE A 108 -7.86 2.71 -15.84
CA ILE A 108 -7.43 1.36 -15.50
C ILE A 108 -6.38 0.85 -16.49
N LEU A 109 -6.57 1.10 -17.79
CA LEU A 109 -5.69 0.61 -18.84
C LEU A 109 -4.40 1.41 -19.00
N LEU A 110 -4.31 2.61 -18.42
CA LEU A 110 -3.17 3.52 -18.59
C LEU A 110 -1.79 2.86 -18.40
N PRO A 111 -1.55 2.04 -17.35
CA PRO A 111 -0.26 1.36 -17.18
C PRO A 111 0.10 0.43 -18.34
N LEU A 112 -0.90 -0.25 -18.93
CA LEU A 112 -0.71 -1.15 -20.06
C LEU A 112 -0.46 -0.38 -21.36
N VAL A 113 -1.14 0.75 -21.56
CA VAL A 113 -0.90 1.66 -22.69
C VAL A 113 0.54 2.16 -22.68
N LEU A 114 1.02 2.59 -21.51
CA LEU A 114 2.41 3.05 -21.32
C LEU A 114 3.45 1.93 -21.53
N SER A 115 3.02 0.66 -21.47
CA SER A 115 3.84 -0.53 -21.74
C SER A 115 3.78 -0.97 -23.21
N ASN A 116 3.03 -0.29 -24.07
CA ASN A 116 2.75 -0.71 -25.44
C ASN A 116 2.13 -2.14 -25.50
N THR A 117 1.34 -2.53 -24.50
CA THR A 117 0.65 -3.83 -24.47
C THR A 117 -0.37 -3.89 -25.61
N PRO A 118 -0.50 -5.01 -26.34
CA PRO A 118 -1.50 -5.16 -27.40
C PRO A 118 -2.94 -5.00 -26.87
N ILE A 119 -3.84 -4.40 -27.67
CA ILE A 119 -5.23 -4.11 -27.27
C ILE A 119 -5.97 -5.38 -26.83
N THR A 120 -5.78 -6.49 -27.56
CA THR A 120 -6.40 -7.78 -27.23
C THR A 120 -5.99 -8.29 -25.84
N GLU A 121 -4.74 -8.08 -25.45
CA GLU A 121 -4.25 -8.45 -24.12
C GLU A 121 -4.79 -7.49 -23.04
N MET A 122 -4.90 -6.21 -23.34
CA MET A 122 -5.51 -5.22 -22.42
C MET A 122 -6.94 -5.61 -22.07
N GLU A 123 -7.75 -5.98 -23.07
CA GLU A 123 -9.15 -6.40 -22.88
C GLU A 123 -9.25 -7.70 -22.09
N ASN A 124 -8.40 -8.67 -22.39
CA ASN A 124 -8.33 -9.93 -21.65
C ASN A 124 -7.99 -9.75 -20.16
N ARG A 125 -7.12 -8.78 -19.82
CA ARG A 125 -6.77 -8.47 -18.45
C ARG A 125 -7.84 -7.63 -17.75
N LEU A 126 -8.51 -6.73 -18.48
CA LEU A 126 -9.50 -5.81 -17.93
C LEU A 126 -10.73 -6.54 -17.38
N MET A 127 -11.33 -7.41 -18.19
CA MET A 127 -12.63 -8.02 -17.88
C MET A 127 -12.67 -8.75 -16.53
N PRO A 128 -11.72 -9.65 -16.19
CA PRO A 128 -11.73 -10.34 -14.90
C PRO A 128 -11.61 -9.38 -13.71
N ILE A 129 -10.83 -8.30 -13.86
CA ILE A 129 -10.57 -7.34 -12.78
C ILE A 129 -11.81 -6.50 -12.50
N ILE A 130 -12.45 -5.92 -13.54
CA ILE A 130 -13.62 -5.07 -13.36
C ILE A 130 -14.83 -5.83 -12.83
N GLN A 131 -15.00 -7.10 -13.22
CA GLN A 131 -16.02 -7.98 -12.68
C GLN A 131 -15.77 -8.30 -11.20
N LYS A 132 -14.53 -8.69 -10.84
CA LYS A 132 -14.14 -8.94 -9.45
C LYS A 132 -14.38 -7.71 -8.56
N LEU A 133 -14.10 -6.51 -9.07
CA LEU A 133 -14.25 -5.24 -8.37
C LEU A 133 -15.66 -4.64 -8.48
N LYS A 134 -16.58 -5.29 -9.22
CA LYS A 134 -17.99 -4.86 -9.43
C LYS A 134 -18.10 -3.43 -9.98
N ILE A 135 -17.28 -3.11 -10.98
CA ILE A 135 -17.26 -1.81 -11.68
C ILE A 135 -17.42 -1.95 -13.21
N ASP A 136 -17.81 -3.11 -13.69
CA ASP A 136 -18.02 -3.41 -15.11
C ASP A 136 -19.04 -2.47 -15.77
N GLY A 137 -20.11 -2.10 -15.07
CA GLY A 137 -21.09 -1.12 -15.53
C GLY A 137 -20.60 0.33 -15.56
N LEU A 138 -19.42 0.63 -15.04
CA LEU A 138 -18.91 2.00 -14.84
C LEU A 138 -17.76 2.38 -15.79
N ILE A 139 -17.30 1.45 -16.63
CA ILE A 139 -16.06 1.61 -17.40
C ILE A 139 -16.08 2.78 -18.39
N ASN A 140 -17.27 3.17 -18.86
CA ASN A 140 -17.45 4.28 -19.78
C ASN A 140 -17.74 5.63 -19.09
N HIS A 141 -17.88 5.63 -17.76
CA HIS A 141 -18.06 6.85 -16.98
C HIS A 141 -16.73 7.55 -16.70
N TYR A 142 -16.80 8.83 -16.36
CA TYR A 142 -15.67 9.62 -15.91
C TYR A 142 -15.61 9.63 -14.38
N PRO A 143 -14.43 9.93 -13.77
CA PRO A 143 -14.29 9.95 -12.32
C PRO A 143 -15.30 10.84 -11.58
N TYR A 144 -15.66 12.00 -12.14
CA TYR A 144 -16.64 12.91 -11.55
C TYR A 144 -18.09 12.41 -11.59
N GLU A 145 -18.39 11.34 -12.34
CA GLU A 145 -19.73 10.74 -12.47
C GLU A 145 -19.97 9.58 -11.50
N VAL A 146 -18.94 9.13 -10.77
CA VAL A 146 -19.00 7.95 -9.91
C VAL A 146 -18.71 8.29 -8.45
N SER A 147 -19.20 7.46 -7.52
CA SER A 147 -18.99 7.65 -6.09
C SER A 147 -17.52 7.46 -5.66
N GLY A 148 -17.14 7.95 -4.47
CA GLY A 148 -15.81 7.77 -3.91
C GLY A 148 -15.39 6.30 -3.81
N GLY A 149 -16.28 5.42 -3.35
CA GLY A 149 -16.02 3.98 -3.29
C GLY A 149 -15.84 3.35 -4.68
N GLN A 150 -16.56 3.82 -5.71
CA GLN A 150 -16.38 3.39 -7.09
C GLN A 150 -15.06 3.89 -7.68
N LYS A 151 -14.67 5.14 -7.40
CA LYS A 151 -13.33 5.69 -7.75
C LYS A 151 -12.22 4.83 -7.15
N GLN A 152 -12.33 4.49 -5.87
CA GLN A 152 -11.31 3.69 -5.19
C GLN A 152 -11.19 2.28 -5.78
N ARG A 153 -12.30 1.64 -6.14
CA ARG A 153 -12.26 0.35 -6.84
C ARG A 153 -11.61 0.46 -8.22
N ALA A 154 -11.84 1.57 -8.95
CA ALA A 154 -11.15 1.83 -10.20
C ALA A 154 -9.63 2.04 -9.99
N ALA A 155 -9.22 2.73 -8.92
CA ALA A 155 -7.82 2.88 -8.55
C ALA A 155 -7.17 1.53 -8.19
N VAL A 156 -7.89 0.64 -7.47
CA VAL A 156 -7.45 -0.73 -7.20
C VAL A 156 -7.35 -1.53 -8.51
N ALA A 157 -8.33 -1.40 -9.42
CA ALA A 157 -8.26 -2.07 -10.74
C ALA A 157 -7.02 -1.64 -11.52
N ARG A 158 -6.74 -0.32 -11.57
CA ARG A 158 -5.53 0.23 -12.20
C ARG A 158 -4.25 -0.31 -11.57
N ALA A 159 -4.22 -0.46 -10.26
CA ALA A 159 -3.05 -0.99 -9.56
C ALA A 159 -2.83 -2.50 -9.84
N LEU A 160 -3.88 -3.26 -10.10
CA LEU A 160 -3.81 -4.71 -10.33
C LEU A 160 -3.64 -5.10 -11.81
N ILE A 161 -3.92 -4.20 -12.77
CA ILE A 161 -3.98 -4.53 -14.19
C ILE A 161 -2.64 -5.02 -14.77
N THR A 162 -1.52 -4.61 -14.16
CA THR A 162 -0.17 -5.05 -14.52
C THR A 162 0.23 -6.37 -13.88
N ASN A 163 -0.64 -6.96 -13.04
CA ASN A 163 -0.33 -8.15 -12.23
C ASN A 163 0.93 -7.97 -11.36
N PRO A 164 0.93 -6.95 -10.48
CA PRO A 164 2.11 -6.58 -9.70
C PRO A 164 2.51 -7.66 -8.69
N LYS A 165 3.78 -7.70 -8.32
CA LYS A 165 4.28 -8.58 -7.26
C LYS A 165 3.87 -8.10 -5.87
N LEU A 166 3.81 -6.80 -5.69
CA LEU A 166 3.47 -6.13 -4.43
C LEU A 166 2.45 -5.02 -4.68
N LEU A 167 1.34 -5.07 -3.96
CA LEU A 167 0.35 -3.99 -3.91
C LEU A 167 0.63 -3.13 -2.67
N LEU A 168 0.89 -1.85 -2.89
CA LEU A 168 1.07 -0.83 -1.85
C LEU A 168 -0.19 0.00 -1.74
N ALA A 169 -0.71 0.20 -0.55
CA ALA A 169 -1.91 1.00 -0.30
C ALA A 169 -1.64 2.03 0.81
N ASP A 170 -1.86 3.30 0.51
CA ASP A 170 -1.73 4.41 1.43
C ASP A 170 -3.11 4.91 1.84
N GLU A 171 -3.51 4.64 3.08
CA GLU A 171 -4.81 5.01 3.66
C GLU A 171 -6.01 4.78 2.71
N PRO A 172 -6.16 3.59 2.12
CA PRO A 172 -7.08 3.38 0.98
C PRO A 172 -8.56 3.60 1.33
N THR A 173 -8.90 3.69 2.60
CA THR A 173 -10.27 3.93 3.10
C THR A 173 -10.49 5.35 3.63
N GLY A 174 -9.44 6.19 3.69
CA GLY A 174 -9.46 7.49 4.37
C GLY A 174 -10.46 8.50 3.80
N ALA A 175 -10.76 8.42 2.49
CA ALA A 175 -11.72 9.31 1.83
C ALA A 175 -13.12 8.69 1.63
N LEU A 176 -13.43 7.54 2.28
CA LEU A 176 -14.64 6.78 2.06
C LEU A 176 -15.59 6.80 3.26
N ASP A 177 -16.89 6.71 2.98
CA ASP A 177 -17.89 6.39 4.00
C ASP A 177 -17.71 4.97 4.57
N SER A 178 -18.32 4.68 5.73
CA SER A 178 -18.15 3.41 6.44
C SER A 178 -18.56 2.18 5.62
N LYS A 179 -19.61 2.27 4.80
CA LYS A 179 -20.10 1.16 3.98
C LYS A 179 -19.17 0.90 2.81
N SER A 180 -18.71 1.94 2.14
CA SER A 180 -17.73 1.87 1.05
C SER A 180 -16.39 1.35 1.55
N SER A 181 -15.94 1.81 2.72
CA SER A 181 -14.72 1.33 3.39
C SER A 181 -14.79 -0.16 3.67
N GLN A 182 -15.88 -0.64 4.31
CA GLN A 182 -16.09 -2.06 4.58
C GLN A 182 -16.00 -2.90 3.32
N SER A 183 -16.75 -2.52 2.28
CA SER A 183 -16.77 -3.25 1.02
C SER A 183 -15.43 -3.25 0.27
N LEU A 184 -14.63 -2.18 0.43
CA LEU A 184 -13.27 -2.11 -0.10
C LEU A 184 -12.32 -3.06 0.66
N LEU A 185 -12.40 -3.11 1.99
CA LEU A 185 -11.56 -3.99 2.82
C LEU A 185 -11.84 -5.48 2.53
N GLU A 186 -13.11 -5.87 2.38
CA GLU A 186 -13.49 -7.21 1.92
C GLU A 186 -12.91 -7.51 0.53
N THR A 187 -12.81 -6.49 -0.33
CA THR A 187 -12.18 -6.61 -1.64
C THR A 187 -10.67 -6.85 -1.51
N PHE A 188 -9.96 -6.12 -0.64
CA PHE A 188 -8.54 -6.35 -0.38
C PHE A 188 -8.28 -7.76 0.18
N GLU A 189 -9.11 -8.23 1.12
CA GLU A 189 -9.03 -9.60 1.64
C GLU A 189 -9.20 -10.63 0.52
N SER A 190 -10.23 -10.50 -0.33
CA SER A 190 -10.43 -11.39 -1.49
C SER A 190 -9.29 -11.36 -2.50
N ILE A 191 -8.63 -10.21 -2.69
CA ILE A 191 -7.45 -10.08 -3.56
C ILE A 191 -6.25 -10.79 -2.94
N ASN A 192 -6.07 -10.66 -1.63
CA ASN A 192 -5.02 -11.33 -0.88
C ASN A 192 -5.22 -12.85 -0.86
N ASP A 193 -6.44 -13.34 -0.63
CA ASP A 193 -6.79 -14.77 -0.69
C ASP A 193 -6.51 -15.39 -2.07
N ALA A 194 -6.56 -14.59 -3.13
CA ALA A 194 -6.15 -14.97 -4.47
C ALA A 194 -4.62 -14.97 -4.68
N GLY A 195 -3.83 -14.70 -3.63
CA GLY A 195 -2.37 -14.78 -3.61
C GLY A 195 -1.63 -13.46 -3.81
N GLN A 196 -2.32 -12.32 -3.89
CA GLN A 196 -1.69 -11.01 -3.99
C GLN A 196 -1.02 -10.62 -2.67
N THR A 197 0.25 -10.25 -2.71
CA THR A 197 0.95 -9.66 -1.55
C THR A 197 0.57 -8.20 -1.41
N ILE A 198 0.22 -7.76 -0.19
CA ILE A 198 -0.28 -6.40 0.07
C ILE A 198 0.45 -5.81 1.26
N ILE A 199 0.88 -4.56 1.13
CA ILE A 199 1.28 -3.70 2.26
C ILE A 199 0.32 -2.51 2.28
N MET A 200 -0.35 -2.30 3.41
CA MET A 200 -1.26 -1.18 3.63
C MET A 200 -0.73 -0.32 4.78
N VAL A 201 -0.58 0.97 4.52
CA VAL A 201 -0.38 1.96 5.59
C VAL A 201 -1.75 2.47 6.01
N THR A 202 -2.06 2.44 7.30
CA THR A 202 -3.31 2.97 7.82
C THR A 202 -3.23 3.31 9.31
N HIS A 203 -4.02 4.31 9.72
CA HIS A 203 -4.29 4.60 11.13
C HIS A 203 -5.61 3.96 11.62
N SER A 204 -6.38 3.35 10.72
CA SER A 204 -7.65 2.69 11.04
C SER A 204 -7.41 1.27 11.56
N THR A 205 -7.79 1.01 12.82
CA THR A 205 -7.77 -0.33 13.41
C THR A 205 -8.66 -1.31 12.65
N ARG A 206 -9.81 -0.83 12.15
CA ARG A 206 -10.71 -1.61 11.31
C ARG A 206 -10.03 -2.03 10.00
N ALA A 207 -9.34 -1.11 9.32
CA ALA A 207 -8.64 -1.43 8.08
C ALA A 207 -7.49 -2.43 8.33
N ALA A 208 -6.69 -2.19 9.36
CA ALA A 208 -5.60 -3.07 9.73
C ALA A 208 -6.05 -4.49 10.12
N ALA A 209 -7.28 -4.63 10.65
CA ALA A 209 -7.83 -5.93 11.08
C ALA A 209 -8.04 -6.93 9.92
N TYR A 210 -8.10 -6.46 8.67
CA TYR A 210 -8.19 -7.31 7.48
C TYR A 210 -6.86 -7.92 7.05
N SER A 211 -5.73 -7.44 7.61
CA SER A 211 -4.40 -7.99 7.29
C SER A 211 -4.10 -9.27 8.08
N ASN A 212 -3.11 -10.02 7.61
CA ASN A 212 -2.59 -11.20 8.32
C ASN A 212 -1.71 -10.79 9.51
N ARG A 213 -1.04 -9.61 9.41
CA ARG A 213 -0.10 -9.09 10.40
C ARG A 213 -0.14 -7.57 10.41
N VAL A 214 0.04 -7.01 11.60
CA VAL A 214 0.19 -5.57 11.81
C VAL A 214 1.57 -5.28 12.37
N LEU A 215 2.29 -4.37 11.73
CA LEU A 215 3.53 -3.76 12.21
C LEU A 215 3.22 -2.38 12.80
N PHE A 216 3.69 -2.12 13.99
CA PHE A 216 3.58 -0.81 14.63
C PHE A 216 4.90 -0.07 14.50
N ILE A 217 4.87 1.10 13.84
CA ILE A 217 6.02 1.98 13.72
C ILE A 217 5.87 3.13 14.72
N GLN A 218 6.91 3.30 15.51
CA GLN A 218 7.08 4.42 16.45
C GLN A 218 8.48 4.98 16.29
N ASP A 219 8.63 6.31 16.24
CA ASP A 219 9.92 7.01 16.17
C ASP A 219 10.89 6.50 15.11
N GLY A 220 10.37 6.05 13.95
CA GLY A 220 11.17 5.56 12.84
C GLY A 220 11.70 4.14 13.00
N GLU A 221 11.14 3.34 13.90
CA GLU A 221 11.49 1.94 14.13
C GLU A 221 10.25 1.04 14.15
N VAL A 222 10.40 -0.26 13.80
CA VAL A 222 9.35 -1.26 14.04
C VAL A 222 9.39 -1.65 15.50
N TYR A 223 8.44 -1.11 16.26
CA TYR A 223 8.41 -1.27 17.70
C TYR A 223 7.74 -2.57 18.16
N HIS A 224 6.69 -2.99 17.44
CA HIS A 224 5.91 -4.18 17.80
C HIS A 224 5.24 -4.77 16.56
N GLU A 225 4.95 -6.08 16.63
CA GLU A 225 4.14 -6.75 15.60
C GLU A 225 3.15 -7.74 16.23
N ILE A 226 1.99 -7.86 15.60
CA ILE A 226 0.96 -8.83 15.99
C ILE A 226 0.39 -9.55 14.77
N TYR A 227 -0.03 -10.78 14.96
CA TYR A 227 -0.56 -11.65 13.92
C TYR A 227 -2.03 -11.93 14.15
N ARG A 228 -2.83 -11.97 13.06
CA ARG A 228 -4.25 -12.31 13.08
C ARG A 228 -4.45 -13.80 13.39
N GLY A 229 -3.67 -14.66 12.77
CA GLY A 229 -3.87 -16.12 12.87
C GLY A 229 -5.25 -16.53 12.34
N GLU A 230 -5.98 -17.33 13.12
CA GLU A 230 -7.33 -17.79 12.78
C GLU A 230 -8.46 -16.86 13.27
N GLN A 231 -8.12 -15.69 13.81
CA GLN A 231 -9.09 -14.71 14.32
C GLN A 231 -9.89 -14.07 13.18
N THR A 232 -11.15 -13.74 13.44
CA THR A 232 -11.96 -12.90 12.57
C THR A 232 -11.41 -11.47 12.57
N PRO A 233 -11.72 -10.64 11.54
CA PRO A 233 -11.33 -9.23 11.54
C PRO A 233 -11.79 -8.49 12.81
N ASP A 234 -13.00 -8.73 13.32
CA ASP A 234 -13.49 -8.07 14.53
C ASP A 234 -12.67 -8.46 15.78
N GLN A 235 -12.35 -9.75 15.95
CA GLN A 235 -11.51 -10.22 17.05
C GLN A 235 -10.10 -9.65 16.95
N PHE A 236 -9.56 -9.56 15.74
CA PHE A 236 -8.22 -9.00 15.54
C PHE A 236 -8.21 -7.48 15.73
N MET A 237 -9.29 -6.77 15.39
CA MET A 237 -9.47 -5.35 15.67
C MET A 237 -9.39 -5.04 17.17
N ASP A 238 -10.01 -5.87 18.01
CA ASP A 238 -9.94 -5.73 19.47
C ASP A 238 -8.49 -5.91 19.97
N LYS A 239 -7.78 -6.91 19.42
CA LYS A 239 -6.36 -7.14 19.76
C LYS A 239 -5.46 -5.99 19.33
N ILE A 240 -5.69 -5.41 18.13
CA ILE A 240 -4.98 -4.21 17.66
C ILE A 240 -5.24 -3.04 18.60
N SER A 241 -6.50 -2.82 18.99
CA SER A 241 -6.90 -1.72 19.89
C SER A 241 -6.21 -1.86 21.27
N GLN A 242 -6.15 -3.07 21.82
CA GLN A 242 -5.43 -3.32 23.06
C GLN A 242 -3.93 -3.06 22.93
N ALA A 243 -3.31 -3.48 21.82
CA ALA A 243 -1.90 -3.20 21.57
C ALA A 243 -1.62 -1.70 21.52
N LEU A 244 -2.47 -0.91 20.82
CA LEU A 244 -2.32 0.55 20.75
C LEU A 244 -2.41 1.22 22.13
N VAL A 245 -3.32 0.78 23.01
CA VAL A 245 -3.40 1.31 24.39
C VAL A 245 -2.12 1.02 25.18
N VAL A 246 -1.56 -0.19 25.05
CA VAL A 246 -0.31 -0.54 25.73
C VAL A 246 0.87 0.28 25.22
N LEU A 247 0.91 0.53 23.88
CA LEU A 247 1.96 1.32 23.25
C LEU A 247 1.89 2.79 23.67
N ALA A 248 0.69 3.39 23.70
CA ALA A 248 0.49 4.77 24.16
C ALA A 248 0.95 4.99 25.61
N ASN A 249 0.60 4.08 26.53
CA ASN A 249 0.98 4.18 27.93
C ASN A 249 2.48 4.02 28.19
N ARG A 250 3.24 3.42 27.28
CA ARG A 250 4.70 3.30 27.39
C ARG A 250 5.42 4.55 26.89
N GLY A 251 4.87 5.27 25.92
CA GLY A 251 5.41 6.55 25.44
C GLY A 251 5.44 7.61 26.53
N GLU A 252 4.44 7.66 27.41
CA GLU A 252 4.37 8.63 28.53
C GLU A 252 5.37 8.36 29.67
N GLN A 253 6.04 7.20 29.70
CA GLN A 253 7.01 6.87 30.75
C GLN A 253 8.47 7.25 30.37
N HIS A 254 8.69 7.75 29.17
CA HIS A 254 10.02 8.11 28.65
C HIS A 254 10.16 9.61 28.34
N GLU A 255 9.14 10.44 28.63
CA GLU A 255 9.25 11.91 28.74
C GLU A 255 9.51 12.33 30.22
#